data_0db2845057803a2ac0717f849c12dadb
#
_entry.id   0db2845057803a2ac0717f849c12dadb
#
_cell.length_a   1.000
_cell.length_b   1.000
_cell.length_c   1.000
_cell.angle_alpha   90.00
_cell.angle_beta   90.00
_cell.angle_gamma   90.00
#
_symmetry.space_group_name_H-M   'P 1'
#
loop_
_entity.id
_entity.type
_entity.pdbx_description
1 polymer ?
#
loop_
_entity_poly.entity_id
_entity_poly.type
_entity_poly.pdbx_seq_one_letter_code
_entity_poly.pdbx_strand_id
1 'polypeptide(L)'
;PDVQRAYAQANKAWRSARMAPEGVLPYDSVTLELFTGDVPRQTKEEYLRKVFRGCTYEELRRWIGLLEAYFAAEGSIQAAADALYIHKNTLQYRLKRLEELTGCDVRRPSQAPVFYMAVLFFKEVEGSLLLMGS
;
A
#
# COMPACT_ATOMS: atom_id res chain seq x y z
N PRO A 1 16.75 9.77 21.57
CA PRO A 1 17.55 10.25 20.45
C PRO A 1 16.92 9.94 19.10
N ASP A 2 16.71 8.65 18.80
CA ASP A 2 16.18 8.28 17.50
C ASP A 2 14.73 8.71 17.31
N VAL A 3 13.92 8.61 18.36
CA VAL A 3 12.52 9.02 18.33
C VAL A 3 12.43 10.53 18.11
N GLN A 4 13.26 11.30 18.81
CA GLN A 4 13.23 12.74 18.66
C GLN A 4 13.72 13.17 17.29
N ARG A 5 14.71 12.48 16.74
CA ARG A 5 15.19 12.78 15.39
C ARG A 5 14.11 12.51 14.36
N ALA A 6 13.44 11.36 14.47
CA ALA A 6 12.37 11.00 13.55
C ALA A 6 11.24 12.00 13.61
N TYR A 7 10.89 12.45 14.81
CA TYR A 7 9.84 13.45 14.99
C TYR A 7 10.23 14.78 14.36
N ALA A 8 11.47 15.21 14.57
CA ALA A 8 11.96 16.47 13.99
C ALA A 8 11.96 16.41 12.46
N GLN A 9 12.35 15.27 11.89
CA GLN A 9 12.34 15.09 10.45
C GLN A 9 10.92 15.12 9.89
N ALA A 10 9.98 14.49 10.58
CA ALA A 10 8.59 14.50 10.18
C ALA A 10 8.02 15.93 10.20
N ASN A 11 8.31 16.68 11.24
CA ASN A 11 7.86 18.06 11.33
C ASN A 11 8.46 18.93 10.23
N LYS A 12 9.71 18.73 9.91
CA LYS A 12 10.37 19.47 8.86
C LYS A 12 9.73 19.18 7.50
N ALA A 13 9.49 17.92 7.21
CA ALA A 13 8.85 17.52 5.96
C ALA A 13 7.44 18.08 5.86
N TRP A 14 6.71 18.04 6.96
CA TRP A 14 5.36 18.59 7.04
C TRP A 14 5.33 20.09 6.76
N ARG A 15 6.25 20.81 7.36
CA ARG A 15 6.34 22.26 7.14
C ARG A 15 6.66 22.59 5.69
N SER A 16 7.59 21.86 5.10
CA SER A 16 7.94 22.05 3.70
C SER A 16 6.76 21.81 2.78
N ALA A 17 5.99 20.77 3.06
CA ALA A 17 4.80 20.44 2.28
C ALA A 17 3.76 21.55 2.38
N ARG A 18 3.58 22.13 3.57
CA ARG A 18 2.62 23.21 3.77
C ARG A 18 2.98 24.48 3.03
N MET A 19 4.26 24.70 2.79
CA MET A 19 4.71 25.89 2.09
C MET A 19 4.69 25.73 0.57
N ALA A 20 4.48 24.52 0.08
CA ALA A 20 4.39 24.29 -1.35
C ALA A 20 3.05 24.82 -1.89
N PRO A 21 3.07 25.63 -2.94
CA PRO A 21 1.83 26.26 -3.43
C PRO A 21 0.79 25.25 -3.93
N GLU A 22 1.22 24.13 -4.42
CA GLU A 22 0.30 23.18 -5.03
C GLU A 22 0.33 21.80 -4.43
N GLY A 23 1.29 21.54 -3.67
CA GLY A 23 1.51 20.16 -3.33
C GLY A 23 1.43 19.95 -1.86
N VAL A 24 0.34 20.32 -1.28
CA VAL A 24 0.15 19.95 0.11
C VAL A 24 0.08 18.45 0.15
N LEU A 25 1.21 17.81 0.42
CA LEU A 25 1.22 16.38 0.66
C LEU A 25 0.34 16.14 1.87
N PRO A 26 -0.56 15.15 1.80
CA PRO A 26 -1.33 14.80 2.99
C PRO A 26 -0.37 14.50 4.14
N TYR A 27 -0.67 15.05 5.29
CA TYR A 27 0.16 14.84 6.46
C TYR A 27 0.39 13.35 6.73
N ASP A 28 -0.65 12.56 6.56
CA ASP A 28 -0.59 11.13 6.80
C ASP A 28 0.39 10.44 5.85
N SER A 29 0.40 10.83 4.58
CA SER A 29 1.32 10.25 3.60
C SER A 29 2.77 10.52 3.97
N VAL A 30 3.07 11.75 4.37
CA VAL A 30 4.42 12.12 4.78
C VAL A 30 4.84 11.29 5.99
N THR A 31 3.96 11.17 6.98
CA THR A 31 4.25 10.42 8.19
C THR A 31 4.47 8.93 7.90
N LEU A 32 3.64 8.34 7.07
CA LEU A 32 3.75 6.93 6.74
C LEU A 32 5.03 6.64 5.97
N GLU A 33 5.38 7.47 5.02
CA GLU A 33 6.60 7.28 4.26
C GLU A 33 7.84 7.34 5.14
N LEU A 34 7.86 8.28 6.09
CA LEU A 34 8.97 8.37 7.04
C LEU A 34 9.05 7.11 7.91
N PHE A 35 7.89 6.61 8.33
CA PHE A 35 7.85 5.41 9.15
C PHE A 35 8.29 4.18 8.37
N THR A 36 7.77 4.00 7.17
CA THR A 36 8.09 2.82 6.37
C THR A 36 9.55 2.78 5.93
N GLY A 37 10.16 3.95 5.74
CA GLY A 37 11.55 4.02 5.38
C GLY A 37 12.48 3.41 6.42
N ASP A 38 12.07 3.42 7.68
CA ASP A 38 12.86 2.88 8.78
C ASP A 38 12.66 1.38 8.99
N VAL A 39 11.68 0.78 8.33
CA VAL A 39 11.45 -0.67 8.44
C VAL A 39 12.47 -1.41 7.57
N PRO A 40 13.16 -2.41 8.12
CA PRO A 40 14.13 -3.17 7.32
C PRO A 40 13.49 -3.85 6.12
N ARG A 41 14.25 -3.93 5.03
CA ARG A 41 13.80 -4.59 3.81
C ARG A 41 13.29 -6.00 4.06
N GLN A 42 14.01 -6.75 4.87
CA GLN A 42 13.64 -8.14 5.18
C GLN A 42 12.26 -8.21 5.85
N THR A 43 11.99 -7.28 6.75
CA THR A 43 10.69 -7.22 7.43
C THR A 43 9.58 -6.91 6.44
N LYS A 44 9.84 -6.01 5.49
CA LYS A 44 8.86 -5.68 4.45
C LYS A 44 8.54 -6.88 3.57
N GLU A 45 9.58 -7.61 3.18
CA GLU A 45 9.41 -8.82 2.38
C GLU A 45 8.63 -9.90 3.14
N GLU A 46 8.95 -10.09 4.41
CA GLU A 46 8.22 -11.04 5.24
C GLU A 46 6.74 -10.66 5.39
N TYR A 47 6.49 -9.37 5.55
CA TYR A 47 5.11 -8.86 5.65
C TYR A 47 4.32 -9.22 4.39
N LEU A 48 4.91 -8.96 3.23
CA LEU A 48 4.26 -9.26 1.97
C LEU A 48 4.01 -10.76 1.78
N ARG A 49 4.98 -11.60 2.15
CA ARG A 49 4.82 -13.04 2.06
C ARG A 49 3.73 -13.55 2.99
N LYS A 50 3.60 -12.96 4.16
CA LYS A 50 2.57 -13.38 5.12
C LYS A 50 1.18 -12.94 4.70
N VAL A 51 1.04 -11.72 4.18
CA VAL A 51 -0.24 -11.21 3.73
C VAL A 51 -0.71 -11.96 2.48
N PHE A 52 0.18 -12.16 1.51
CA PHE A 52 -0.15 -12.78 0.23
C PHE A 52 0.44 -14.20 0.15
N ARG A 53 0.08 -15.02 1.10
CA ARG A 53 0.60 -16.39 1.19
C ARG A 53 0.40 -17.17 -0.10
N GLY A 54 1.48 -17.80 -0.56
CA GLY A 54 1.42 -18.69 -1.71
C GLY A 54 1.34 -18.01 -3.05
N CYS A 55 1.37 -16.67 -3.08
CA CYS A 55 1.34 -15.94 -4.34
C CYS A 55 2.72 -15.92 -4.98
N THR A 56 2.75 -16.07 -6.29
CA THR A 56 3.96 -15.80 -7.07
C THR A 56 4.17 -14.29 -7.16
N TYR A 57 5.34 -13.87 -7.63
CA TYR A 57 5.60 -12.46 -7.85
C TYR A 57 4.57 -11.84 -8.79
N GLU A 58 4.23 -12.54 -9.87
CA GLU A 58 3.26 -12.04 -10.84
C GLU A 58 1.88 -11.85 -10.23
N GLU A 59 1.46 -12.80 -9.41
CA GLU A 59 0.19 -12.70 -8.71
C GLU A 59 0.19 -11.55 -7.71
N LEU A 60 1.27 -11.42 -6.95
CA LEU A 60 1.43 -10.32 -6.00
C LEU A 60 1.36 -8.98 -6.72
N ARG A 61 2.07 -8.85 -7.83
CA ARG A 61 2.09 -7.62 -8.59
C ARG A 61 0.68 -7.23 -9.07
N ARG A 62 -0.09 -8.21 -9.50
CA ARG A 62 -1.49 -7.94 -9.92
C ARG A 62 -2.35 -7.48 -8.77
N TRP A 63 -2.21 -8.11 -7.60
CA TRP A 63 -2.94 -7.67 -6.42
C TRP A 63 -2.55 -6.24 -6.02
N ILE A 64 -1.26 -5.93 -6.04
CA ILE A 64 -0.79 -4.59 -5.69
C ILE A 64 -1.36 -3.56 -6.68
N GLY A 65 -1.37 -3.85 -7.97
CA GLY A 65 -1.95 -2.95 -8.96
C GLY A 65 -3.43 -2.70 -8.72
N LEU A 66 -4.17 -3.73 -8.37
CA LEU A 66 -5.59 -3.60 -8.05
C LEU A 66 -5.79 -2.74 -6.80
N LEU A 67 -4.98 -2.98 -5.78
CA LEU A 67 -5.06 -2.22 -4.54
C LEU A 67 -4.68 -0.75 -4.74
N GLU A 68 -3.68 -0.48 -5.57
CA GLU A 68 -3.32 0.91 -5.88
C GLU A 68 -4.49 1.65 -6.52
N ALA A 69 -5.16 1.02 -7.46
CA ALA A 69 -6.32 1.63 -8.10
C ALA A 69 -7.46 1.85 -7.10
N TYR A 70 -7.67 0.88 -6.23
CA TYR A 70 -8.73 0.98 -5.22
C TYR A 70 -8.47 2.13 -4.25
N PHE A 71 -7.24 2.26 -3.76
CA PHE A 71 -6.89 3.34 -2.84
C PHE A 71 -6.87 4.69 -3.53
N ALA A 72 -6.39 4.76 -4.78
CA ALA A 72 -6.42 6.01 -5.56
C ALA A 72 -7.85 6.48 -5.79
N ALA A 73 -8.79 5.54 -5.86
CA ALA A 73 -10.20 5.84 -6.02
C ALA A 73 -10.91 6.12 -4.69
N GLU A 74 -10.15 6.20 -3.60
CA GLU A 74 -10.69 6.45 -2.26
C GLU A 74 -11.76 5.45 -1.87
N GLY A 75 -11.59 4.20 -2.27
CA GLY A 75 -12.53 3.13 -1.94
C GLY A 75 -13.77 3.07 -2.82
N SER A 76 -13.86 3.90 -3.85
CA SER A 76 -14.96 3.85 -4.79
C SER A 76 -14.80 2.67 -5.74
N ILE A 77 -15.73 1.72 -5.64
CA ILE A 77 -15.71 0.54 -6.51
C ILE A 77 -15.83 0.93 -7.98
N GLN A 78 -16.76 1.85 -8.28
CA GLN A 78 -16.98 2.26 -9.67
C GLN A 78 -15.74 2.96 -10.25
N ALA A 79 -15.17 3.90 -9.51
CA ALA A 79 -13.99 4.63 -9.98
C ALA A 79 -12.78 3.70 -10.14
N ALA A 80 -12.59 2.78 -9.20
CA ALA A 80 -11.49 1.82 -9.28
C ALA A 80 -11.66 0.88 -10.48
N ALA A 81 -12.87 0.38 -10.70
CA ALA A 81 -13.16 -0.49 -11.83
C ALA A 81 -12.91 0.24 -13.16
N ASP A 82 -13.34 1.50 -13.24
CA ASP A 82 -13.11 2.31 -14.43
C ASP A 82 -11.61 2.48 -14.70
N ALA A 83 -10.84 2.76 -13.66
CA ALA A 83 -9.40 2.92 -13.79
C ALA A 83 -8.71 1.62 -14.24
N LEU A 84 -9.25 0.49 -13.86
CA LEU A 84 -8.71 -0.82 -14.21
C LEU A 84 -9.30 -1.38 -15.51
N TYR A 85 -10.23 -0.65 -16.13
CA TYR A 85 -10.90 -1.07 -17.36
C TYR A 85 -11.62 -2.42 -17.19
N ILE A 86 -12.27 -2.60 -16.03
CA ILE A 86 -13.08 -3.80 -15.76
C ILE A 86 -14.45 -3.39 -15.24
N HIS A 87 -15.39 -4.32 -15.29
CA HIS A 87 -16.72 -4.08 -14.73
C HIS A 87 -16.66 -4.08 -13.20
N LYS A 88 -17.52 -3.28 -12.58
CA LYS A 88 -17.56 -3.17 -11.12
C LYS A 88 -17.77 -4.53 -10.43
N ASN A 89 -18.59 -5.39 -11.05
CA ASN A 89 -18.84 -6.72 -10.49
C ASN A 89 -17.58 -7.60 -10.52
N THR A 90 -16.76 -7.44 -11.55
CA THR A 90 -15.49 -8.14 -11.64
C THR A 90 -14.56 -7.67 -10.53
N LEU A 91 -14.52 -6.37 -10.27
CA LEU A 91 -13.70 -5.84 -9.19
C LEU A 91 -14.18 -6.37 -7.83
N GLN A 92 -15.48 -6.35 -7.59
CA GLN A 92 -16.03 -6.87 -6.33
C GLN A 92 -15.69 -8.35 -6.15
N TYR A 93 -15.77 -9.13 -7.22
CA TYR A 93 -15.39 -10.54 -7.17
C TYR A 93 -13.91 -10.69 -6.80
N ARG A 94 -13.05 -9.91 -7.41
CA ARG A 94 -11.62 -9.96 -7.11
C ARG A 94 -11.30 -9.54 -5.68
N LEU A 95 -11.99 -8.51 -5.18
CA LEU A 95 -11.80 -8.07 -3.79
C LEU A 95 -12.23 -9.16 -2.81
N LYS A 96 -13.28 -9.89 -3.14
CA LYS A 96 -13.72 -10.99 -2.32
C LYS A 96 -12.71 -12.15 -2.35
N ARG A 97 -12.14 -12.41 -3.51
CA ARG A 97 -11.08 -13.42 -3.65
C ARG A 97 -9.86 -13.03 -2.82
N LEU A 98 -9.53 -11.74 -2.81
CA LEU A 98 -8.43 -11.26 -1.99
C LEU A 98 -8.71 -11.47 -0.50
N GLU A 99 -9.93 -11.22 -0.08
CA GLU A 99 -10.33 -11.48 1.29
C GLU A 99 -10.18 -12.97 1.65
N GLU A 100 -10.61 -13.84 0.76
CA GLU A 100 -10.47 -15.28 0.97
C GLU A 100 -9.01 -15.72 1.04
N LEU A 101 -8.17 -15.11 0.22
CA LEU A 101 -6.75 -15.42 0.18
C LEU A 101 -6.02 -14.95 1.42
N THR A 102 -6.31 -13.73 1.88
CA THR A 102 -5.53 -13.08 2.93
C THR A 102 -6.17 -13.11 4.31
N GLY A 103 -7.47 -13.35 4.36
CA GLY A 103 -8.22 -13.29 5.60
C GLY A 103 -8.60 -11.88 6.04
N CYS A 104 -8.29 -10.87 5.23
CA CYS A 104 -8.60 -9.47 5.51
C CYS A 104 -9.39 -8.86 4.37
N ASP A 105 -10.35 -8.02 4.71
CA ASP A 105 -11.21 -7.34 3.75
C ASP A 105 -10.79 -5.88 3.61
N VAL A 106 -10.23 -5.51 2.46
CA VAL A 106 -9.76 -4.15 2.22
C VAL A 106 -10.89 -3.13 2.25
N ARG A 107 -12.14 -3.58 2.06
CA ARG A 107 -13.28 -2.69 2.09
C ARG A 107 -13.66 -2.26 3.51
N ARG A 108 -13.12 -2.92 4.53
CA ARG A 108 -13.35 -2.55 5.93
C ARG A 108 -12.27 -1.59 6.39
N PRO A 109 -12.64 -0.41 6.90
CA PRO A 109 -11.64 0.58 7.32
C PRO A 109 -10.65 0.06 8.36
N SER A 110 -11.07 -0.85 9.22
CA SER A 110 -10.18 -1.42 10.24
C SER A 110 -9.16 -2.39 9.66
N GLN A 111 -9.42 -2.94 8.48
CA GLN A 111 -8.55 -3.92 7.84
C GLN A 111 -7.80 -3.36 6.62
N ALA A 112 -8.30 -2.26 6.07
CA ALA A 112 -7.67 -1.62 4.92
C ALA A 112 -6.19 -1.28 5.15
N PRO A 113 -5.76 -0.85 6.34
CA PRO A 113 -4.35 -0.52 6.56
C PRO A 113 -3.38 -1.67 6.28
N VAL A 114 -3.82 -2.91 6.45
CA VAL A 114 -2.98 -4.07 6.13
C VAL A 114 -2.54 -4.01 4.66
N PHE A 115 -3.46 -3.69 3.78
CA PHE A 115 -3.19 -3.63 2.35
C PHE A 115 -2.51 -2.33 1.94
N TYR A 116 -2.86 -1.24 2.58
CA TYR A 116 -2.21 0.03 2.30
C TYR A 116 -0.72 -0.07 2.60
N MET A 117 -0.38 -0.66 3.74
CA MET A 117 1.00 -0.90 4.12
C MET A 117 1.69 -1.84 3.14
N ALA A 118 0.97 -2.86 2.66
CA ALA A 118 1.51 -3.79 1.68
C ALA A 118 1.89 -3.08 0.38
N VAL A 119 1.07 -2.14 -0.08
CA VAL A 119 1.36 -1.36 -1.28
C VAL A 119 2.64 -0.54 -1.09
N LEU A 120 2.76 0.13 0.05
CA LEU A 120 3.94 0.94 0.34
C LEU A 120 5.20 0.07 0.40
N PHE A 121 5.12 -1.05 1.09
CA PHE A 121 6.26 -1.96 1.22
C PHE A 121 6.67 -2.54 -0.13
N PHE A 122 5.68 -2.91 -0.95
CA PHE A 122 5.97 -3.47 -2.25
C PHE A 122 6.77 -2.50 -3.11
N LYS A 123 6.39 -1.24 -3.11
CA LYS A 123 7.10 -0.23 -3.89
C LYS A 123 8.54 -0.08 -3.47
N GLU A 124 8.82 -0.26 -2.19
CA GLU A 124 10.16 -0.09 -1.67
C GLU A 124 11.06 -1.31 -1.88
N VAL A 125 10.48 -2.51 -2.04
CA VAL A 125 11.27 -3.74 -2.16
C VAL A 125 11.00 -4.48 -3.48
N GLU A 126 10.38 -3.82 -4.42
CA GLU A 126 9.96 -4.45 -5.67
C GLU A 126 11.09 -5.20 -6.38
N GLY A 127 12.27 -4.60 -6.44
CA GLY A 127 13.41 -5.22 -7.12
C GLY A 127 13.83 -6.55 -6.52
N SER A 128 13.83 -6.66 -5.19
CA SER A 128 14.26 -7.87 -4.52
C SER A 128 13.20 -8.97 -4.54
N LEU A 129 11.94 -8.60 -4.77
CA LEU A 129 10.85 -9.58 -4.81
C LEU A 129 10.79 -10.36 -6.11
N LEU A 130 11.58 -9.98 -7.11
CA LEU A 130 11.65 -10.72 -8.36
C LEU A 130 12.03 -12.17 -8.17
N LEU A 131 12.74 -12.48 -7.10
CA LEU A 131 13.15 -13.85 -6.79
C LEU A 131 12.06 -14.65 -6.06
N MET A 132 11.00 -13.99 -5.66
CA MET A 132 9.99 -14.58 -4.80
C MET A 132 9.13 -15.66 -5.47
N GLY A 133 8.90 -15.58 -6.74
CA GLY A 133 8.02 -16.49 -7.45
C GLY A 133 8.71 -17.47 -8.36
N SER A 134 10.01 -17.61 -8.21
CA SER A 134 10.81 -18.47 -9.09
C SER A 134 10.72 -19.96 -8.76
#